data_818c7e72cb220949d5248cb3b16e7d08
#
_entry.id   818c7e72cb220949d5248cb3b16e7d08
#
_cell.length_a   1.000
_cell.length_b   1.000
_cell.length_c   1.000
_cell.angle_alpha   90.00
_cell.angle_beta   90.00
_cell.angle_gamma   90.00
#
_symmetry.space_group_name_H-M   'P 1'
#
loop_
_entity.id
_entity.type
_entity.pdbx_description
1 polymer ?
#
loop_
_entity_poly.entity_id
_entity_poly.type
_entity_poly.pdbx_seq_one_letter_code
_entity_poly.pdbx_strand_id
1 'polypeptide(L)'
;MLFNANSRAASDITTLFQHFAQGPAADDSAIIKGDKDFNNPNDPNNLSDPKKWKFGSDNRIHAMLNIQSDDPNALSAKVQEQQALANKHGVQQVFLQSGETLPGPLTGHEHFGFKDGISQPAVAGFSPPDPHDPSPDQQAPLGHALGSPGTEIIRAGEFILGESVENDPTFPEQNFPPTFISSLNWMKNGSFQVVRRLNQNVAGFRDGITSALPADGSMNADMLGAKLVGRWKSGTPIDESPDKDTNLTDDARINNFTFANDAQGLRCPRFAHIRKVYPRDHDSFGNRDKRIMRRGIPFGPPFDQDASAERGLFFVAYMESIEGQFDPPPV
;
A
#
# COMPACT_ATOMS: atom_id res chain seq x y z
N MET A 1 -1.42 -7.49 -23.06
CA MET A 1 -0.33 -7.51 -24.06
C MET A 1 0.43 -8.80 -23.88
N LEU A 2 0.51 -9.68 -24.88
CA LEU A 2 1.26 -10.93 -24.79
C LEU A 2 2.71 -10.62 -25.16
N PHE A 3 3.63 -10.72 -24.19
CA PHE A 3 5.05 -10.63 -24.48
C PHE A 3 5.52 -11.91 -25.15
N ASN A 4 6.10 -11.80 -26.33
CA ASN A 4 6.88 -12.89 -26.89
C ASN A 4 8.21 -12.95 -26.08
N ALA A 5 8.41 -14.04 -25.33
CA ALA A 5 9.59 -14.24 -24.48
C ALA A 5 10.93 -14.14 -25.24
N ASN A 6 10.93 -14.16 -26.55
CA ASN A 6 12.11 -14.00 -27.40
C ASN A 6 12.30 -12.57 -27.92
N SER A 7 11.49 -11.60 -27.51
CA SER A 7 11.67 -10.22 -27.91
C SER A 7 12.75 -9.54 -27.07
N ARG A 8 13.47 -8.56 -27.64
CA ARG A 8 14.44 -7.74 -26.93
C ARG A 8 13.78 -7.04 -25.73
N ALA A 9 12.53 -6.54 -25.89
CA ALA A 9 11.78 -5.92 -24.81
C ALA A 9 11.53 -6.87 -23.63
N ALA A 10 11.29 -8.16 -23.87
CA ALA A 10 11.12 -9.16 -22.81
C ALA A 10 12.44 -9.38 -22.04
N SER A 11 13.60 -9.41 -22.75
CA SER A 11 14.91 -9.51 -22.13
C SER A 11 15.22 -8.27 -21.27
N ASP A 12 14.93 -7.08 -21.78
CA ASP A 12 15.18 -5.83 -21.06
C ASP A 12 14.32 -5.74 -19.78
N ILE A 13 13.06 -6.15 -19.85
CA ILE A 13 12.16 -6.21 -18.68
C ILE A 13 12.70 -7.22 -17.64
N THR A 14 13.10 -8.41 -18.07
CA THR A 14 13.63 -9.44 -17.17
C THR A 14 14.90 -8.97 -16.47
N THR A 15 15.70 -8.16 -17.13
CA THR A 15 16.97 -7.68 -16.57
C THR A 15 16.76 -6.53 -15.59
N LEU A 16 15.84 -5.61 -15.88
CA LEU A 16 15.65 -4.39 -15.07
C LEU A 16 14.55 -4.51 -14.03
N PHE A 17 13.53 -5.30 -14.31
CA PHE A 17 12.35 -5.44 -13.49
C PHE A 17 12.13 -6.91 -13.14
N GLN A 18 13.12 -7.47 -12.45
CA GLN A 18 13.17 -8.90 -12.16
C GLN A 18 11.94 -9.38 -11.40
N HIS A 19 11.54 -8.67 -10.35
CA HIS A 19 10.37 -9.02 -9.53
C HIS A 19 9.08 -8.95 -10.34
N PHE A 20 8.95 -7.97 -11.24
CA PHE A 20 7.82 -7.89 -12.15
C PHE A 20 7.78 -9.05 -13.15
N ALA A 21 8.94 -9.41 -13.70
CA ALA A 21 9.03 -10.47 -14.71
C ALA A 21 8.78 -11.88 -14.13
N GLN A 22 9.26 -12.12 -12.93
CA GLN A 22 9.11 -13.41 -12.24
C GLN A 22 7.75 -13.56 -11.56
N GLY A 23 7.19 -12.45 -11.06
CA GLY A 23 5.99 -12.43 -10.24
C GLY A 23 6.23 -12.92 -8.81
N PRO A 24 5.32 -12.59 -7.89
CA PRO A 24 5.55 -12.77 -6.46
C PRO A 24 5.68 -14.22 -6.00
N ALA A 25 5.09 -15.19 -6.71
CA ALA A 25 5.16 -16.59 -6.33
C ALA A 25 6.51 -17.26 -6.66
N ALA A 26 7.22 -16.74 -7.67
CA ALA A 26 8.54 -17.20 -8.06
C ALA A 26 9.66 -16.38 -7.42
N ASP A 27 9.29 -15.26 -6.80
CA ASP A 27 10.21 -14.34 -6.15
C ASP A 27 10.59 -14.86 -4.76
N ASP A 28 11.88 -15.06 -4.55
CA ASP A 28 12.45 -15.47 -3.27
C ASP A 28 12.67 -14.26 -2.32
N SER A 29 11.96 -13.19 -2.61
CA SER A 29 12.11 -11.90 -1.95
C SER A 29 11.74 -11.92 -0.46
N ALA A 30 12.16 -10.87 0.22
CA ALA A 30 11.83 -10.63 1.62
C ALA A 30 10.32 -10.48 1.87
N ILE A 31 9.53 -10.05 0.87
CA ILE A 31 8.06 -9.93 0.98
C ILE A 31 7.45 -11.28 1.35
N ILE A 32 7.79 -12.32 0.59
CA ILE A 32 7.26 -13.66 0.82
C ILE A 32 7.94 -14.31 2.03
N LYS A 33 9.24 -14.12 2.18
CA LYS A 33 10.01 -14.61 3.33
C LYS A 33 9.63 -13.95 4.65
N GLY A 34 9.18 -12.72 4.61
CA GLY A 34 8.69 -12.00 5.78
C GLY A 34 7.29 -12.42 6.21
N ASP A 35 6.52 -13.07 5.36
CA ASP A 35 5.22 -13.60 5.72
C ASP A 35 5.40 -14.76 6.72
N LYS A 36 4.62 -14.73 7.80
CA LYS A 36 4.69 -15.74 8.84
C LYS A 36 4.51 -17.13 8.22
N ASP A 37 5.32 -18.06 8.69
CA ASP A 37 5.25 -19.49 8.33
C ASP A 37 5.59 -19.82 6.87
N PHE A 38 6.05 -18.86 6.07
CA PHE A 38 6.53 -19.17 4.72
C PHE A 38 7.62 -20.25 4.73
N ASN A 39 8.50 -20.24 5.73
CA ASN A 39 9.55 -21.22 5.90
C ASN A 39 9.06 -22.56 6.49
N ASN A 40 7.78 -22.68 6.86
CA ASN A 40 7.15 -23.91 7.30
C ASN A 40 6.01 -24.31 6.37
N PRO A 41 6.31 -24.88 5.19
CA PRO A 41 5.31 -25.25 4.18
C PRO A 41 4.35 -26.36 4.67
N ASN A 42 4.67 -27.04 5.77
CA ASN A 42 3.83 -28.09 6.34
C ASN A 42 2.85 -27.58 7.40
N ASP A 43 2.92 -26.30 7.78
CA ASP A 43 1.92 -25.71 8.68
C ASP A 43 0.59 -25.58 7.93
N PRO A 44 -0.48 -26.25 8.40
CA PRO A 44 -1.79 -26.16 7.77
C PRO A 44 -2.39 -24.73 7.81
N ASN A 45 -1.91 -23.90 8.71
CA ASN A 45 -2.32 -22.49 8.86
C ASN A 45 -1.44 -21.52 8.07
N ASN A 46 -0.41 -22.00 7.39
CA ASN A 46 0.44 -21.17 6.54
C ASN A 46 -0.35 -20.71 5.30
N LEU A 47 -1.03 -19.57 5.41
CA LEU A 47 -1.77 -18.95 4.31
C LEU A 47 -0.87 -18.19 3.33
N SER A 48 0.39 -17.96 3.70
CA SER A 48 1.39 -17.31 2.85
C SER A 48 2.03 -18.25 1.84
N ASP A 49 1.85 -19.56 1.99
CA ASP A 49 2.29 -20.54 0.99
C ASP A 49 1.64 -20.24 -0.37
N PRO A 50 2.43 -19.98 -1.43
CA PRO A 50 1.89 -19.70 -2.77
C PRO A 50 0.88 -20.72 -3.27
N LYS A 51 1.02 -22.00 -2.88
CA LYS A 51 0.07 -23.07 -3.24
C LYS A 51 -1.34 -22.86 -2.69
N LYS A 52 -1.49 -22.03 -1.66
CA LYS A 52 -2.77 -21.68 -1.04
C LYS A 52 -3.33 -20.34 -1.52
N TRP A 53 -2.62 -19.63 -2.37
CA TRP A 53 -3.10 -18.36 -2.89
C TRP A 53 -4.33 -18.55 -3.78
N LYS A 54 -5.25 -17.62 -3.70
CA LYS A 54 -6.47 -17.64 -4.51
C LYS A 54 -6.19 -17.36 -5.99
N PHE A 55 -5.10 -16.65 -6.29
CA PHE A 55 -4.62 -16.34 -7.64
C PHE A 55 -3.12 -15.98 -7.61
N GLY A 56 -2.47 -16.03 -8.75
CA GLY A 56 -1.11 -15.51 -8.95
C GLY A 56 0.02 -16.49 -8.59
N SER A 57 -0.29 -17.75 -8.24
CA SER A 57 0.73 -18.80 -8.06
C SER A 57 0.89 -19.67 -9.33
N ASP A 58 -0.01 -20.63 -9.49
CA ASP A 58 0.04 -21.56 -10.65
C ASP A 58 -0.69 -21.00 -11.88
N ASN A 59 -1.63 -20.06 -11.65
CA ASN A 59 -2.40 -19.42 -12.71
C ASN A 59 -1.75 -18.09 -13.10
N ARG A 60 -1.24 -17.99 -14.33
CA ARG A 60 -0.81 -16.71 -14.87
C ARG A 60 -1.98 -15.75 -14.96
N ILE A 61 -1.83 -14.59 -14.33
CA ILE A 61 -2.76 -13.48 -14.48
C ILE A 61 -2.24 -12.57 -15.58
N HIS A 62 -3.00 -12.47 -16.69
CA HIS A 62 -2.61 -11.65 -17.82
C HIS A 62 -3.19 -10.24 -17.78
N ALA A 63 -4.30 -10.07 -17.06
CA ALA A 63 -4.95 -8.78 -16.87
C ALA A 63 -5.73 -8.75 -15.57
N MET A 64 -5.77 -7.60 -14.93
CA MET A 64 -6.67 -7.29 -13.82
C MET A 64 -7.59 -6.15 -14.26
N LEU A 65 -8.88 -6.31 -14.03
CA LEU A 65 -9.88 -5.27 -14.25
C LEU A 65 -10.43 -4.83 -12.90
N ASN A 66 -10.26 -3.55 -12.59
CA ASN A 66 -10.81 -2.91 -11.40
C ASN A 66 -12.03 -2.07 -11.84
N ILE A 67 -13.21 -2.41 -11.32
CA ILE A 67 -14.46 -1.70 -11.60
C ILE A 67 -14.93 -1.09 -10.29
N GLN A 68 -15.18 0.22 -10.29
CA GLN A 68 -15.61 0.97 -9.11
C GLN A 68 -16.84 1.80 -9.45
N SER A 69 -17.77 1.88 -8.51
CA SER A 69 -18.94 2.75 -8.56
C SER A 69 -19.45 3.01 -7.15
N ASP A 70 -20.05 4.14 -6.93
CA ASP A 70 -20.84 4.50 -5.74
C ASP A 70 -22.28 3.98 -5.83
N ASP A 71 -22.72 3.53 -7.00
CA ASP A 71 -24.01 2.86 -7.22
C ASP A 71 -23.81 1.34 -7.37
N PRO A 72 -24.28 0.52 -6.41
CA PRO A 72 -24.16 -0.95 -6.46
C PRO A 72 -24.83 -1.58 -7.68
N ASN A 73 -25.94 -1.00 -8.19
CA ASN A 73 -26.63 -1.51 -9.34
C ASN A 73 -25.82 -1.25 -10.63
N ALA A 74 -25.28 -0.04 -10.78
CA ALA A 74 -24.40 0.30 -11.87
C ALA A 74 -23.13 -0.56 -11.85
N LEU A 75 -22.55 -0.79 -10.67
CA LEU A 75 -21.41 -1.69 -10.50
C LEU A 75 -21.74 -3.11 -10.97
N SER A 76 -22.85 -3.68 -10.49
CA SER A 76 -23.29 -5.03 -10.84
C SER A 76 -23.51 -5.16 -12.36
N ALA A 77 -24.20 -4.20 -12.97
CA ALA A 77 -24.45 -4.18 -14.41
C ALA A 77 -23.14 -4.13 -15.20
N LYS A 78 -22.17 -3.31 -14.75
CA LYS A 78 -20.87 -3.20 -15.43
C LYS A 78 -20.04 -4.47 -15.30
N VAL A 79 -20.07 -5.12 -14.16
CA VAL A 79 -19.40 -6.42 -13.95
C VAL A 79 -19.97 -7.47 -14.90
N GLN A 80 -21.30 -7.58 -15.01
CA GLN A 80 -21.97 -8.51 -15.94
C GLN A 80 -21.62 -8.23 -17.40
N GLU A 81 -21.62 -6.95 -17.79
CA GLU A 81 -21.19 -6.53 -19.15
C GLU A 81 -19.76 -7.01 -19.45
N GLN A 82 -18.82 -6.78 -18.53
CA GLN A 82 -17.43 -7.17 -18.73
C GLN A 82 -17.24 -8.70 -18.74
N GLN A 83 -17.99 -9.43 -17.93
CA GLN A 83 -18.01 -10.89 -17.97
C GLN A 83 -18.54 -11.43 -19.29
N ALA A 84 -19.62 -10.83 -19.83
CA ALA A 84 -20.14 -11.19 -21.14
C ALA A 84 -19.16 -10.93 -22.27
N LEU A 85 -18.45 -9.79 -22.22
CA LEU A 85 -17.37 -9.46 -23.17
C LEU A 85 -16.19 -10.44 -23.07
N ALA A 86 -15.75 -10.76 -21.86
CA ALA A 86 -14.69 -11.73 -21.62
C ALA A 86 -15.06 -13.09 -22.24
N ASN A 87 -16.24 -13.60 -21.96
CA ASN A 87 -16.73 -14.87 -22.50
C ASN A 87 -16.82 -14.84 -24.03
N LYS A 88 -17.34 -13.75 -24.61
CA LYS A 88 -17.44 -13.56 -26.07
C LYS A 88 -16.08 -13.62 -26.78
N HIS A 89 -15.02 -13.16 -26.10
CA HIS A 89 -13.67 -13.08 -26.67
C HIS A 89 -12.71 -14.15 -26.15
N GLY A 90 -13.21 -15.19 -25.47
CA GLY A 90 -12.41 -16.30 -24.98
C GLY A 90 -11.45 -15.94 -23.83
N VAL A 91 -11.73 -14.86 -23.11
CA VAL A 91 -10.99 -14.47 -21.90
C VAL A 91 -11.57 -15.20 -20.71
N GLN A 92 -10.73 -15.97 -20.01
CA GLN A 92 -11.14 -16.72 -18.83
C GLN A 92 -11.03 -15.84 -17.57
N GLN A 93 -12.12 -15.70 -16.81
CA GLN A 93 -12.09 -15.13 -15.50
C GLN A 93 -11.56 -16.17 -14.50
N VAL A 94 -10.40 -15.92 -13.90
CA VAL A 94 -9.76 -16.84 -12.93
C VAL A 94 -10.10 -16.49 -11.49
N PHE A 95 -10.43 -15.23 -11.22
CA PHE A 95 -10.76 -14.75 -9.89
C PHE A 95 -11.70 -13.53 -9.95
N LEU A 96 -12.53 -13.37 -8.94
CA LEU A 96 -13.35 -12.18 -8.70
C LEU A 96 -13.38 -11.89 -7.20
N GLN A 97 -13.12 -10.65 -6.82
CA GLN A 97 -13.28 -10.18 -5.45
C GLN A 97 -14.17 -8.95 -5.43
N SER A 98 -15.24 -9.02 -4.67
CA SER A 98 -16.01 -7.83 -4.30
C SER A 98 -15.37 -7.18 -3.08
N GLY A 99 -15.25 -5.86 -3.12
CA GLY A 99 -14.80 -5.05 -2.01
C GLY A 99 -15.84 -3.97 -1.72
N GLU A 100 -15.94 -3.59 -0.46
CA GLU A 100 -16.87 -2.56 0.00
C GLU A 100 -16.31 -1.85 1.22
N THR A 101 -16.55 -0.55 1.30
CA THR A 101 -16.26 0.22 2.52
C THR A 101 -17.09 -0.30 3.67
N LEU A 102 -16.47 -0.54 4.82
CA LEU A 102 -17.18 -1.06 5.99
C LEU A 102 -18.30 -0.08 6.41
N PRO A 103 -19.46 -0.61 6.85
CA PRO A 103 -20.64 0.21 7.09
C PRO A 103 -20.59 0.95 8.44
N GLY A 104 -21.39 2.01 8.54
CA GLY A 104 -21.67 2.76 9.78
C GLY A 104 -20.41 3.35 10.40
N PRO A 105 -20.17 3.15 11.72
CA PRO A 105 -19.02 3.72 12.42
C PRO A 105 -17.66 3.23 11.90
N LEU A 106 -17.64 2.12 11.14
CA LEU A 106 -16.44 1.55 10.56
C LEU A 106 -16.13 2.13 9.17
N THR A 107 -16.90 3.08 8.66
CA THR A 107 -16.62 3.73 7.38
C THR A 107 -15.20 4.32 7.38
N GLY A 108 -14.40 3.94 6.38
CA GLY A 108 -12.98 4.34 6.28
C GLY A 108 -12.03 3.59 7.21
N HIS A 109 -12.49 2.50 7.82
CA HIS A 109 -11.65 1.61 8.64
C HIS A 109 -11.37 0.29 7.91
N GLU A 110 -10.31 -0.36 8.32
CA GLU A 110 -10.04 -1.76 7.99
C GLU A 110 -10.56 -2.69 9.13
N HIS A 111 -10.52 -4.02 8.92
CA HIS A 111 -11.21 -4.94 9.83
C HIS A 111 -10.60 -5.08 11.24
N PHE A 112 -9.37 -4.68 11.48
CA PHE A 112 -8.83 -4.60 12.85
C PHE A 112 -9.40 -3.39 13.61
N GLY A 113 -10.09 -2.49 12.90
CA GLY A 113 -10.81 -1.35 13.45
C GLY A 113 -10.04 -0.04 13.43
N PHE A 114 -8.93 0.05 12.72
CA PHE A 114 -8.18 1.30 12.56
C PHE A 114 -8.60 2.04 11.30
N LYS A 115 -8.72 3.37 11.42
CA LYS A 115 -8.98 4.22 10.25
C LYS A 115 -7.81 4.17 9.29
N ASP A 116 -8.09 3.88 8.02
CA ASP A 116 -7.11 3.77 6.94
C ASP A 116 -7.25 4.94 5.95
N GLY A 117 -6.25 5.08 5.07
CA GLY A 117 -6.27 6.08 4.01
C GLY A 117 -5.93 7.51 4.43
N ILE A 118 -5.58 7.77 5.70
CA ILE A 118 -5.28 9.11 6.20
C ILE A 118 -4.02 9.69 5.55
N SER A 119 -2.99 8.88 5.38
CA SER A 119 -1.71 9.33 4.82
C SER A 119 -1.47 8.70 3.46
N GLN A 120 -1.54 9.51 2.42
CA GLN A 120 -1.17 9.18 1.04
C GLN A 120 -0.15 10.21 0.55
N PRO A 121 0.77 9.85 -0.35
CA PRO A 121 1.63 10.85 -0.99
C PRO A 121 0.79 11.77 -1.87
N ALA A 122 1.14 13.04 -1.92
CA ALA A 122 0.70 13.95 -2.96
C ALA A 122 1.65 13.82 -4.17
N VAL A 123 1.17 14.10 -5.37
CA VAL A 123 1.94 13.92 -6.61
C VAL A 123 2.17 15.27 -7.27
N ALA A 124 3.42 15.59 -7.57
CA ALA A 124 3.80 16.81 -8.24
C ALA A 124 3.08 16.95 -9.60
N GLY A 125 2.51 18.12 -9.85
CA GLY A 125 1.73 18.40 -11.06
C GLY A 125 0.27 17.95 -11.03
N PHE A 126 -0.13 17.13 -10.04
CA PHE A 126 -1.51 16.61 -9.91
C PHE A 126 -2.19 17.05 -8.62
N SER A 127 -1.44 17.09 -7.52
CA SER A 127 -1.98 17.50 -6.23
C SER A 127 -1.87 19.01 -6.05
N PRO A 128 -2.94 19.69 -5.58
CA PRO A 128 -2.84 21.11 -5.27
C PRO A 128 -1.89 21.33 -4.07
N PRO A 129 -1.27 22.51 -3.97
CA PRO A 129 -0.51 22.88 -2.78
C PRO A 129 -1.44 22.99 -1.56
N ASP A 130 -0.86 22.85 -0.37
CA ASP A 130 -1.57 23.04 0.90
C ASP A 130 -2.07 24.49 1.01
N PRO A 131 -3.37 24.72 1.13
CA PRO A 131 -3.92 26.06 1.28
C PRO A 131 -3.56 26.70 2.63
N HIS A 132 -3.07 25.91 3.60
CA HIS A 132 -2.66 26.37 4.92
C HIS A 132 -1.14 26.54 5.05
N ASP A 133 -0.36 26.18 4.02
CA ASP A 133 1.07 26.46 4.00
C ASP A 133 1.29 27.89 3.45
N PRO A 134 1.64 28.87 4.33
CA PRO A 134 1.80 30.25 3.91
C PRO A 134 3.09 30.50 3.07
N SER A 135 3.93 29.50 3.00
CA SER A 135 5.19 29.58 2.26
C SER A 135 5.35 28.34 1.39
N PRO A 136 4.57 28.15 0.31
CA PRO A 136 5.00 27.22 -0.69
C PRO A 136 6.38 27.69 -1.16
N ASP A 137 7.41 27.04 -0.66
CA ASP A 137 8.75 27.33 -1.12
C ASP A 137 8.86 26.90 -2.59
N GLN A 138 8.47 27.80 -3.48
CA GLN A 138 8.51 27.60 -4.92
C GLN A 138 9.94 27.36 -5.42
N GLN A 139 10.94 27.58 -4.57
CA GLN A 139 12.36 27.36 -4.87
C GLN A 139 12.92 26.13 -4.15
N ALA A 140 12.22 25.57 -3.18
CA ALA A 140 12.64 24.30 -2.62
C ALA A 140 12.66 23.25 -3.72
N PRO A 141 13.70 22.40 -3.78
CA PRO A 141 13.58 21.17 -4.54
C PRO A 141 12.20 20.60 -4.18
N LEU A 142 11.45 20.12 -5.15
CA LEU A 142 10.06 19.61 -5.01
C LEU A 142 9.79 18.84 -3.70
N GLY A 143 10.80 18.68 -2.88
CA GLY A 143 10.91 18.00 -1.64
C GLY A 143 10.33 18.63 -0.39
N HIS A 144 9.89 19.87 -0.43
CA HIS A 144 9.41 20.56 0.77
C HIS A 144 7.97 21.10 0.64
N ALA A 145 7.38 21.05 -0.56
CA ALA A 145 6.01 21.46 -0.75
C ALA A 145 5.05 20.42 -0.17
N LEU A 146 4.03 20.87 0.52
CA LEU A 146 2.94 20.06 1.04
C LEU A 146 1.72 20.17 0.13
N GLY A 147 1.10 19.02 -0.18
CA GLY A 147 -0.13 18.93 -0.95
C GLY A 147 -1.40 19.10 -0.10
N SER A 148 -1.30 18.75 1.15
CA SER A 148 -2.27 18.97 2.22
C SER A 148 -1.52 18.86 3.55
N PRO A 149 -2.08 19.30 4.69
CA PRO A 149 -1.33 19.28 5.94
C PRO A 149 -0.65 17.95 6.23
N GLY A 150 0.67 17.98 6.40
CA GLY A 150 1.50 16.80 6.67
C GLY A 150 1.67 15.80 5.50
N THR A 151 1.29 16.19 4.29
CA THR A 151 1.41 15.35 3.09
C THR A 151 2.43 15.95 2.13
N GLU A 152 3.57 15.28 1.99
CA GLU A 152 4.62 15.71 1.06
C GLU A 152 4.20 15.53 -0.39
N ILE A 153 4.54 16.51 -1.22
CA ILE A 153 4.47 16.40 -2.67
C ILE A 153 5.71 15.65 -3.16
N ILE A 154 5.48 14.51 -3.79
CA ILE A 154 6.49 13.61 -4.33
C ILE A 154 6.53 13.76 -5.84
N ARG A 155 7.70 13.63 -6.46
CA ARG A 155 7.84 13.67 -7.92
C ARG A 155 6.96 12.61 -8.57
N ALA A 156 6.38 12.97 -9.72
CA ALA A 156 5.47 12.07 -10.44
C ALA A 156 6.15 10.75 -10.87
N GLY A 157 7.46 10.80 -11.10
CA GLY A 157 8.25 9.63 -11.49
C GLY A 157 8.28 8.50 -10.48
N GLU A 158 8.04 8.78 -9.18
CA GLU A 158 7.90 7.71 -8.18
C GLU A 158 6.65 6.84 -8.38
N PHE A 159 5.72 7.27 -9.24
CA PHE A 159 4.46 6.58 -9.50
C PHE A 159 4.20 6.34 -10.99
N ILE A 160 4.80 7.15 -11.87
CA ILE A 160 4.53 7.18 -13.30
C ILE A 160 5.84 6.99 -14.06
N LEU A 161 5.94 5.88 -14.75
CA LEU A 161 7.12 5.53 -15.56
C LEU A 161 7.37 6.57 -16.66
N GLY A 162 8.62 7.00 -16.75
CA GLY A 162 9.06 7.98 -17.74
C GLY A 162 8.98 9.44 -17.29
N GLU A 163 8.57 9.69 -16.05
CA GLU A 163 8.65 11.00 -15.40
C GLU A 163 9.88 11.10 -14.48
N SER A 164 10.22 12.30 -14.01
CA SER A 164 11.39 12.52 -13.15
C SER A 164 11.15 11.99 -11.73
N VAL A 165 12.15 11.27 -11.19
CA VAL A 165 12.16 10.68 -9.83
C VAL A 165 12.87 11.58 -8.81
N GLU A 166 12.73 11.27 -7.51
CA GLU A 166 13.28 12.09 -6.41
C GLU A 166 14.81 12.14 -6.41
N ASN A 167 15.43 10.97 -6.54
CA ASN A 167 16.88 10.86 -6.43
C ASN A 167 17.62 11.13 -7.75
N ASP A 168 16.93 11.09 -8.87
CA ASP A 168 17.50 11.40 -10.18
C ASP A 168 16.48 12.15 -11.06
N PRO A 169 16.46 13.48 -10.97
CA PRO A 169 15.55 14.28 -11.79
C PRO A 169 15.83 14.18 -13.29
N THR A 170 16.96 13.59 -13.68
CA THR A 170 17.35 13.37 -15.08
C THR A 170 17.05 11.95 -15.58
N PHE A 171 16.59 11.06 -14.68
CA PHE A 171 16.10 9.73 -15.08
C PHE A 171 14.89 9.88 -16.03
N PRO A 172 14.77 9.07 -17.09
CA PRO A 172 15.68 7.98 -17.48
C PRO A 172 16.80 8.39 -18.46
N GLU A 173 16.91 9.65 -18.83
CA GLU A 173 17.68 10.08 -20.01
C GLU A 173 19.20 9.91 -19.88
N GLN A 174 19.75 10.07 -18.67
CA GLN A 174 21.19 10.02 -18.47
C GLN A 174 21.74 8.63 -18.10
N ASN A 175 20.93 7.77 -17.49
CA ASN A 175 21.41 6.49 -16.95
C ASN A 175 21.26 5.32 -17.93
N PHE A 176 20.54 5.50 -19.02
CA PHE A 176 20.31 4.43 -19.99
C PHE A 176 20.65 4.87 -21.42
N PRO A 177 21.21 3.96 -22.24
CA PRO A 177 21.43 4.25 -23.66
C PRO A 177 20.12 4.61 -24.37
N PRO A 178 20.13 5.53 -25.34
CA PRO A 178 18.92 5.92 -26.09
C PRO A 178 18.16 4.74 -26.74
N THR A 179 18.89 3.70 -27.14
CA THR A 179 18.31 2.46 -27.67
C THR A 179 17.52 1.68 -26.63
N PHE A 180 17.88 1.79 -25.38
CA PHE A 180 17.20 1.16 -24.27
C PHE A 180 15.93 1.92 -23.89
N ILE A 181 16.03 3.25 -23.76
CA ILE A 181 14.87 4.12 -23.52
C ILE A 181 13.80 3.90 -24.59
N SER A 182 14.21 3.78 -25.87
CA SER A 182 13.26 3.51 -26.96
C SER A 182 12.55 2.16 -26.83
N SER A 183 13.20 1.13 -26.26
CA SER A 183 12.58 -0.18 -26.03
C SER A 183 11.54 -0.16 -24.90
N LEU A 184 11.63 0.80 -23.99
CA LEU A 184 10.71 0.99 -22.85
C LEU A 184 9.59 2.03 -23.12
N ASN A 185 9.59 2.69 -24.27
CA ASN A 185 8.60 3.71 -24.60
C ASN A 185 7.14 3.26 -24.44
N TRP A 186 6.86 1.98 -24.59
CA TRP A 186 5.53 1.43 -24.40
C TRP A 186 5.08 1.45 -22.93
N MET A 187 6.02 1.55 -21.97
CA MET A 187 5.75 1.64 -20.53
C MET A 187 5.50 3.09 -20.09
N LYS A 188 5.87 4.07 -20.91
CA LYS A 188 5.72 5.49 -20.59
C LYS A 188 4.28 5.81 -20.19
N ASN A 189 4.11 6.60 -19.15
CA ASN A 189 2.84 6.92 -18.49
C ASN A 189 2.15 5.70 -17.85
N GLY A 190 2.83 4.56 -17.76
CA GLY A 190 2.41 3.41 -16.99
C GLY A 190 2.79 3.51 -15.51
N SER A 191 2.46 2.48 -14.77
CA SER A 191 2.85 2.29 -13.36
C SER A 191 2.95 0.81 -13.08
N PHE A 192 3.86 0.39 -12.23
CA PHE A 192 3.75 -0.94 -11.65
C PHE A 192 2.62 -0.98 -10.65
N GLN A 193 1.86 -2.07 -10.68
CA GLN A 193 0.77 -2.31 -9.75
C GLN A 193 1.03 -3.59 -8.96
N VAL A 194 1.06 -3.47 -7.64
CA VAL A 194 1.09 -4.62 -6.74
C VAL A 194 -0.31 -4.85 -6.19
N VAL A 195 -0.76 -6.09 -6.27
CA VAL A 195 -2.09 -6.51 -5.77
C VAL A 195 -1.91 -7.67 -4.81
N ARG A 196 -2.44 -7.53 -3.59
CA ARG A 196 -2.47 -8.60 -2.60
C ARG A 196 -3.86 -8.73 -1.99
N ARG A 197 -4.39 -9.95 -1.93
CA ARG A 197 -5.57 -10.26 -1.15
C ARG A 197 -5.12 -10.71 0.24
N LEU A 198 -5.23 -9.82 1.19
CA LEU A 198 -4.74 -10.03 2.56
C LEU A 198 -5.92 -10.39 3.47
N ASN A 199 -5.94 -11.61 3.99
CA ASN A 199 -6.89 -11.99 5.01
C ASN A 199 -6.55 -11.31 6.34
N GLN A 200 -7.57 -10.84 7.05
CA GLN A 200 -7.44 -10.25 8.38
C GLN A 200 -8.06 -11.16 9.44
N ASN A 201 -7.22 -11.82 10.23
CA ASN A 201 -7.64 -12.62 11.38
C ASN A 201 -7.95 -11.70 12.56
N VAL A 202 -9.17 -11.16 12.60
CA VAL A 202 -9.59 -10.19 13.62
C VAL A 202 -9.61 -10.82 15.02
N ALA A 203 -10.07 -12.06 15.15
CA ALA A 203 -10.05 -12.77 16.43
C ALA A 203 -8.61 -12.92 16.94
N GLY A 204 -7.72 -13.47 16.10
CA GLY A 204 -6.31 -13.66 16.46
C GLY A 204 -5.60 -12.35 16.79
N PHE A 205 -5.94 -11.25 16.12
CA PHE A 205 -5.41 -9.93 16.44
C PHE A 205 -5.88 -9.45 17.83
N ARG A 206 -7.18 -9.56 18.13
CA ARG A 206 -7.75 -9.20 19.44
C ARG A 206 -7.16 -10.05 20.56
N ASP A 207 -7.03 -11.35 20.36
CA ASP A 207 -6.46 -12.29 21.33
C ASP A 207 -4.96 -12.02 21.55
N GLY A 208 -4.23 -11.76 20.46
CA GLY A 208 -2.81 -11.41 20.53
C GLY A 208 -2.56 -10.13 21.33
N ILE A 209 -3.36 -9.09 21.10
CA ILE A 209 -3.30 -7.85 21.88
C ILE A 209 -3.60 -8.15 23.34
N THR A 210 -4.70 -8.86 23.65
CA THR A 210 -5.11 -9.17 25.03
C THR A 210 -4.04 -9.95 25.76
N SER A 211 -3.44 -10.93 25.10
CA SER A 211 -2.38 -11.78 25.68
C SER A 211 -1.07 -11.05 25.92
N ALA A 212 -0.83 -9.96 25.20
CA ALA A 212 0.38 -9.15 25.31
C ALA A 212 0.24 -7.97 26.27
N LEU A 213 -0.91 -7.80 26.91
CA LEU A 213 -1.11 -6.73 27.90
C LEU A 213 -0.21 -6.93 29.13
N PRO A 214 0.41 -5.85 29.65
CA PRO A 214 1.15 -5.91 30.89
C PRO A 214 0.26 -6.32 32.07
N ALA A 215 0.76 -7.23 32.91
CA ALA A 215 0.01 -7.73 34.08
C ALA A 215 -0.26 -6.67 35.14
N ASP A 216 0.52 -5.58 35.13
CA ASP A 216 0.40 -4.46 36.07
C ASP A 216 -0.73 -3.47 35.73
N GLY A 217 -1.45 -3.71 34.62
CA GLY A 217 -2.52 -2.85 34.18
C GLY A 217 -2.07 -1.47 33.64
N SER A 218 -0.79 -1.28 33.39
CA SER A 218 -0.23 -0.01 32.91
C SER A 218 -0.68 0.35 31.47
N MET A 219 -1.26 -0.62 30.73
CA MET A 219 -1.71 -0.44 29.36
C MET A 219 -3.00 -1.23 29.09
N ASN A 220 -3.92 -0.63 28.36
CA ASN A 220 -5.12 -1.31 27.85
C ASN A 220 -4.97 -1.75 26.39
N ALA A 221 -5.92 -2.53 25.90
CA ALA A 221 -5.90 -3.09 24.56
C ALA A 221 -5.91 -2.02 23.45
N ASP A 222 -6.65 -0.93 23.64
CA ASP A 222 -6.71 0.14 22.62
C ASP A 222 -5.38 0.89 22.54
N MET A 223 -4.71 1.14 23.67
CA MET A 223 -3.39 1.75 23.69
C MET A 223 -2.33 0.84 23.07
N LEU A 224 -2.33 -0.46 23.39
CA LEU A 224 -1.38 -1.39 22.77
C LEU A 224 -1.59 -1.46 21.26
N GLY A 225 -2.85 -1.55 20.81
CA GLY A 225 -3.18 -1.49 19.39
C GLY A 225 -2.69 -0.19 18.74
N ALA A 226 -2.91 0.95 19.41
CA ALA A 226 -2.43 2.23 18.90
C ALA A 226 -0.88 2.30 18.83
N LYS A 227 -0.17 1.69 19.77
CA LYS A 227 1.31 1.59 19.74
C LYS A 227 1.81 0.67 18.60
N LEU A 228 1.08 -0.39 18.27
CA LEU A 228 1.43 -1.27 17.15
C LEU A 228 1.22 -0.58 15.79
N VAL A 229 0.12 0.17 15.65
CA VAL A 229 -0.22 0.85 14.40
C VAL A 229 0.45 2.23 14.29
N GLY A 230 0.58 2.97 15.41
CA GLY A 230 1.04 4.35 15.49
C GLY A 230 -0.12 5.36 15.50
N ARG A 231 -1.36 4.86 15.41
CA ARG A 231 -2.60 5.65 15.49
C ARG A 231 -3.62 4.92 16.34
N TRP A 232 -4.44 5.68 17.03
CA TRP A 232 -5.68 5.19 17.62
C TRP A 232 -6.67 4.74 16.54
N LYS A 233 -7.72 4.03 16.95
CA LYS A 233 -8.75 3.56 16.01
C LYS A 233 -9.43 4.69 15.25
N SER A 234 -9.63 5.85 15.89
CA SER A 234 -10.16 7.05 15.23
C SER A 234 -9.26 7.62 14.13
N GLY A 235 -7.99 7.20 14.07
CA GLY A 235 -6.96 7.76 13.22
C GLY A 235 -6.07 8.79 13.90
N THR A 236 -6.39 9.22 15.13
CA THR A 236 -5.57 10.14 15.92
C THR A 236 -4.15 9.59 16.07
N PRO A 237 -3.09 10.35 15.69
CA PRO A 237 -1.71 9.91 15.88
C PRO A 237 -1.41 9.73 17.36
N ILE A 238 -0.73 8.64 17.74
CA ILE A 238 -0.35 8.40 19.13
C ILE A 238 0.72 9.40 19.59
N ASP A 239 1.49 9.98 18.68
CA ASP A 239 2.45 11.05 19.00
C ASP A 239 1.75 12.33 19.45
N GLU A 240 0.61 12.67 18.83
CA GLU A 240 -0.22 13.83 19.19
C GLU A 240 -1.03 13.61 20.48
N SER A 241 -1.44 12.38 20.74
CA SER A 241 -2.26 12.03 21.90
C SER A 241 -1.78 10.69 22.48
N PRO A 242 -0.72 10.69 23.32
CA PRO A 242 -0.07 9.46 23.75
C PRO A 242 -0.87 8.64 24.77
N ASP A 243 -1.79 9.25 25.49
CA ASP A 243 -2.47 8.62 26.63
C ASP A 243 -3.88 8.12 26.34
N LYS A 244 -4.56 8.70 25.34
CA LYS A 244 -5.95 8.37 25.02
C LYS A 244 -6.31 8.76 23.59
N ASP A 245 -7.32 8.10 23.04
CA ASP A 245 -7.94 8.51 21.78
C ASP A 245 -8.77 9.79 21.97
N THR A 246 -8.37 10.85 21.32
CA THR A 246 -9.07 12.14 21.36
C THR A 246 -10.04 12.32 20.20
N ASN A 247 -10.14 11.32 19.31
CA ASN A 247 -10.96 11.37 18.10
C ASN A 247 -10.69 12.64 17.29
N LEU A 248 -9.42 12.89 17.00
CA LEU A 248 -8.99 14.08 16.27
C LEU A 248 -9.57 14.06 14.84
N THR A 249 -10.41 15.03 14.53
CA THR A 249 -11.07 15.18 13.22
C THR A 249 -10.52 16.36 12.41
N ASP A 250 -9.59 17.12 12.97
CA ASP A 250 -8.96 18.25 12.33
C ASP A 250 -7.98 17.78 11.25
N ASP A 251 -8.35 17.97 10.00
CA ASP A 251 -7.55 17.58 8.85
C ASP A 251 -6.18 18.27 8.81
N ALA A 252 -6.08 19.50 9.37
CA ALA A 252 -4.82 20.21 9.47
C ALA A 252 -3.84 19.57 10.46
N ARG A 253 -4.30 18.69 11.35
CA ARG A 253 -3.49 18.08 12.42
C ARG A 253 -3.36 16.58 12.30
N ILE A 254 -4.39 15.87 11.80
CA ILE A 254 -4.46 14.40 11.84
C ILE A 254 -3.29 13.72 11.10
N ASN A 255 -2.70 14.40 10.14
CA ASN A 255 -1.53 13.93 9.39
C ASN A 255 -0.31 14.85 9.51
N ASN A 256 -0.46 16.05 10.06
CA ASN A 256 0.61 17.04 10.18
C ASN A 256 1.33 16.93 11.52
N PHE A 257 2.17 15.92 11.64
CA PHE A 257 3.00 15.69 12.82
C PHE A 257 4.35 15.08 12.39
N THR A 258 5.33 15.17 13.28
CA THR A 258 6.67 14.62 13.09
C THR A 258 7.08 13.76 14.29
N PHE A 259 8.17 13.00 14.17
CA PHE A 259 8.72 12.23 15.28
C PHE A 259 9.96 12.90 15.91
N ALA A 260 10.26 14.16 15.55
CA ALA A 260 11.42 14.90 16.03
C ALA A 260 11.52 14.93 17.57
N ASN A 261 10.38 15.09 18.24
CA ASN A 261 10.30 15.13 19.70
C ASN A 261 10.15 13.74 20.35
N ASP A 262 10.21 12.68 19.57
CA ASP A 262 10.09 11.28 20.03
C ASP A 262 11.15 10.39 19.39
N ALA A 263 12.38 10.87 19.27
CA ALA A 263 13.50 10.15 18.67
C ALA A 263 13.70 8.74 19.26
N GLN A 264 13.39 8.53 20.52
CA GLN A 264 13.52 7.24 21.19
C GLN A 264 12.33 6.30 20.97
N GLY A 265 11.20 6.80 20.40
CA GLY A 265 9.99 6.00 20.20
C GLY A 265 9.22 5.68 21.47
N LEU A 266 9.24 6.58 22.45
CA LEU A 266 8.55 6.40 23.72
C LEU A 266 7.03 6.62 23.58
N ARG A 267 6.63 7.56 22.73
CA ARG A 267 5.22 7.81 22.38
C ARG A 267 4.77 6.88 21.27
N CYS A 268 5.34 7.06 20.07
CA CYS A 268 5.12 6.21 18.92
C CYS A 268 6.32 5.26 18.73
N PRO A 269 6.22 3.98 19.07
CA PRO A 269 7.33 3.04 18.96
C PRO A 269 7.94 3.02 17.56
N ARG A 270 9.26 2.82 17.46
CA ARG A 270 9.94 2.73 16.17
C ARG A 270 9.44 1.59 15.28
N PHE A 271 8.89 0.54 15.89
CA PHE A 271 8.28 -0.59 15.19
C PHE A 271 6.82 -0.32 14.76
N ALA A 272 6.19 0.77 15.21
CA ALA A 272 4.82 1.08 14.84
C ALA A 272 4.67 1.17 13.32
N HIS A 273 3.59 0.61 12.79
CA HIS A 273 3.36 0.49 11.36
C HIS A 273 3.57 1.81 10.61
N ILE A 274 2.91 2.89 11.04
CA ILE A 274 3.05 4.18 10.33
C ILE A 274 4.46 4.74 10.37
N ARG A 275 5.22 4.48 11.46
CA ARG A 275 6.59 4.95 11.61
C ARG A 275 7.58 4.14 10.79
N LYS A 276 7.29 2.86 10.56
CA LYS A 276 8.07 1.99 9.66
C LYS A 276 7.89 2.37 8.20
N VAL A 277 6.64 2.61 7.77
CA VAL A 277 6.35 2.90 6.35
C VAL A 277 6.59 4.36 5.99
N TYR A 278 6.57 5.27 6.96
CA TYR A 278 6.87 6.69 6.76
C TYR A 278 7.50 7.30 8.03
N PRO A 279 8.83 7.20 8.19
CA PRO A 279 9.57 7.73 9.33
C PRO A 279 9.55 9.25 9.45
N ARG A 280 9.03 9.98 8.45
CA ARG A 280 8.92 11.44 8.40
C ARG A 280 10.29 12.11 8.51
N ASP A 281 10.48 12.94 9.54
CA ASP A 281 11.68 13.74 9.78
C ASP A 281 12.90 12.94 10.26
N HIS A 282 12.74 11.66 10.59
CA HIS A 282 13.86 10.84 11.02
C HIS A 282 14.82 10.44 9.89
N ASP A 283 14.32 10.49 8.64
CA ASP A 283 15.10 10.18 7.44
C ASP A 283 14.77 11.22 6.38
N SER A 284 15.27 12.42 6.58
CA SER A 284 14.89 13.61 5.84
C SER A 284 15.08 13.52 4.32
N PHE A 285 15.76 12.49 3.80
CA PHE A 285 15.97 12.29 2.36
C PHE A 285 15.79 10.84 1.87
N GLY A 286 15.77 9.84 2.74
CA GLY A 286 15.86 8.42 2.36
C GLY A 286 14.54 7.72 2.04
N ASN A 287 13.37 8.36 2.20
CA ASN A 287 12.07 7.69 2.05
C ASN A 287 11.11 8.32 1.04
N ARG A 288 11.53 9.35 0.36
CA ARG A 288 10.70 10.01 -0.67
C ARG A 288 10.58 9.13 -1.91
N ASP A 289 11.66 8.49 -2.28
CA ASP A 289 11.81 7.50 -3.34
C ASP A 289 11.19 6.12 -3.01
N LYS A 290 10.69 5.95 -1.77
CA LYS A 290 10.07 4.69 -1.32
C LYS A 290 8.56 4.81 -1.10
N ARG A 291 7.95 5.89 -1.57
CA ARG A 291 6.52 6.11 -1.40
C ARG A 291 5.71 5.30 -2.41
N ILE A 292 4.62 4.72 -1.95
CA ILE A 292 3.67 3.99 -2.79
C ILE A 292 2.29 4.65 -2.73
N MET A 293 1.57 4.66 -3.84
CA MET A 293 0.19 5.15 -3.91
C MET A 293 -0.77 3.99 -3.65
N ARG A 294 -1.43 3.97 -2.49
CA ARG A 294 -2.34 2.87 -2.11
C ARG A 294 -3.77 3.16 -2.54
N ARG A 295 -4.47 2.13 -3.01
CA ARG A 295 -5.89 2.16 -3.41
C ARG A 295 -6.58 0.84 -3.03
N GLY A 296 -6.34 0.38 -1.79
CA GLY A 296 -6.96 -0.83 -1.26
C GLY A 296 -8.43 -0.62 -0.89
N ILE A 297 -9.16 -1.72 -0.77
CA ILE A 297 -10.54 -1.74 -0.32
C ILE A 297 -10.79 -2.96 0.59
N PRO A 298 -11.52 -2.84 1.71
CA PRO A 298 -11.91 -3.99 2.52
C PRO A 298 -12.80 -4.95 1.73
N PHE A 299 -12.78 -6.23 2.11
CA PHE A 299 -13.72 -7.24 1.63
C PHE A 299 -14.23 -8.08 2.80
N GLY A 300 -15.44 -8.60 2.66
CA GLY A 300 -16.14 -9.37 3.69
C GLY A 300 -16.85 -8.50 4.73
N PRO A 301 -17.80 -9.09 5.47
CA PRO A 301 -18.60 -8.35 6.45
C PRO A 301 -17.77 -7.99 7.70
N PRO A 302 -18.19 -6.96 8.47
CA PRO A 302 -17.64 -6.72 9.80
C PRO A 302 -17.62 -7.98 10.67
N PHE A 303 -16.56 -8.13 11.50
CA PHE A 303 -16.39 -9.33 12.34
C PHE A 303 -17.59 -9.59 13.27
N ASP A 304 -18.16 -8.53 13.82
CA ASP A 304 -19.26 -8.64 14.78
C ASP A 304 -20.62 -8.96 14.10
N GLN A 305 -20.71 -8.89 12.76
CA GLN A 305 -21.88 -9.33 11.99
C GLN A 305 -21.80 -10.82 11.64
N ASP A 306 -20.65 -11.29 11.24
CA ASP A 306 -20.42 -12.71 10.93
C ASP A 306 -18.96 -13.08 11.19
N ALA A 307 -18.67 -13.62 12.38
CA ALA A 307 -17.31 -14.00 12.77
C ALA A 307 -16.68 -15.10 11.91
N SER A 308 -17.50 -15.89 11.21
CA SER A 308 -17.07 -17.04 10.40
C SER A 308 -16.69 -16.68 8.97
N ALA A 309 -17.15 -15.53 8.46
CA ALA A 309 -16.89 -15.12 7.08
C ALA A 309 -15.42 -14.73 6.86
N GLU A 310 -14.90 -15.03 5.67
CA GLU A 310 -13.61 -14.48 5.23
C GLU A 310 -13.70 -12.95 5.12
N ARG A 311 -12.66 -12.28 5.61
CA ARG A 311 -12.53 -10.83 5.54
C ARG A 311 -11.08 -10.40 5.41
N GLY A 312 -10.90 -9.18 4.93
CA GLY A 312 -9.56 -8.62 4.83
C GLY A 312 -9.50 -7.36 4.00
N LEU A 313 -8.30 -7.10 3.50
CA LEU A 313 -8.00 -5.96 2.65
C LEU A 313 -7.56 -6.46 1.27
N PHE A 314 -8.22 -5.99 0.23
CA PHE A 314 -7.71 -6.11 -1.12
C PHE A 314 -6.74 -4.95 -1.32
N PHE A 315 -5.47 -5.23 -1.05
CA PHE A 315 -4.40 -4.24 -1.13
C PHE A 315 -4.04 -4.00 -2.59
N VAL A 316 -4.02 -2.74 -2.99
CA VAL A 316 -3.58 -2.30 -4.31
C VAL A 316 -2.65 -1.12 -4.12
N ALA A 317 -1.48 -1.15 -4.73
CA ALA A 317 -0.53 -0.05 -4.71
C ALA A 317 0.09 0.17 -6.09
N TYR A 318 0.42 1.44 -6.37
CA TYR A 318 1.06 1.87 -7.60
C TYR A 318 2.41 2.51 -7.28
N MET A 319 3.41 2.25 -8.10
CA MET A 319 4.79 2.68 -7.91
C MET A 319 5.59 2.61 -9.22
N GLU A 320 6.76 3.22 -9.21
CA GLU A 320 7.72 3.16 -10.31
C GLU A 320 8.58 1.90 -10.23
N SER A 321 8.94 1.46 -9.01
CA SER A 321 9.80 0.30 -8.78
C SER A 321 9.24 -0.62 -7.70
N ILE A 322 9.02 -1.89 -8.04
CA ILE A 322 8.63 -2.90 -7.06
C ILE A 322 9.77 -3.14 -6.08
N GLU A 323 10.99 -3.30 -6.60
CA GLU A 323 12.20 -3.58 -5.85
C GLU A 323 12.60 -2.43 -4.91
N GLY A 324 12.46 -1.19 -5.39
CA GLY A 324 12.85 0.00 -4.63
C GLY A 324 11.83 0.45 -3.60
N GLN A 325 10.54 0.28 -3.89
CA GLN A 325 9.48 0.91 -3.12
C GLN A 325 8.60 -0.11 -2.36
N PHE A 326 8.32 -1.27 -2.94
CA PHE A 326 7.46 -2.27 -2.30
C PHE A 326 8.26 -3.34 -1.57
N ASP A 327 9.37 -3.78 -2.13
CA ASP A 327 10.29 -4.77 -1.56
C ASP A 327 11.72 -4.24 -1.45
N PRO A 328 11.95 -3.13 -0.73
CA PRO A 328 13.27 -2.58 -0.60
C PRO A 328 14.19 -3.58 0.13
N PRO A 329 15.47 -3.65 -0.24
CA PRO A 329 16.43 -4.50 0.47
C PRO A 329 16.45 -4.13 1.95
N PRO A 330 16.70 -5.09 2.85
CA PRO A 330 16.77 -4.81 4.28
C PRO A 330 17.89 -3.79 4.55
N VAL A 331 17.54 -2.76 5.32
CA VAL A 331 18.46 -1.69 5.77
C VAL A 331 19.23 -2.17 6.98
#